data_768bb8387ee8c09287e1908120e568f6
#
_entry.id   768bb8387ee8c09287e1908120e568f6
#
_cell.length_a   1.000
_cell.length_b   1.000
_cell.length_c   1.000
_cell.angle_alpha   90.00
_cell.angle_beta   90.00
_cell.angle_gamma   90.00
#
_symmetry.space_group_name_H-M   'P 1'
#
loop_
_entity.id
_entity.type
_entity.pdbx_description
1 polymer ?
#
loop_
_entity_poly.entity_id
_entity_poly.type
_entity_poly.pdbx_seq_one_letter_code
_entity_poly.pdbx_strand_id
1 'polypeptide(L)'
;MTTADSSWDARRAVAAFALIQAATARDMYTARKILGHWAVGPDAATFAGTVAAAAGVILRRMNAGDRDAALRVADDALDVALLVQGPAIRAA
;
A
#
# COMPACT_ATOMS: atom_id res chain seq x y z
N MET A 1 -15.15 20.82 -7.69
CA MET A 1 -14.01 20.33 -6.85
C MET A 1 -13.08 21.49 -6.55
N THR A 2 -12.69 21.64 -5.31
CA THR A 2 -11.79 22.72 -4.92
C THR A 2 -10.33 22.30 -5.09
N THR A 3 -9.45 23.31 -5.27
CA THR A 3 -8.01 23.07 -5.35
C THR A 3 -7.48 22.39 -4.07
N ALA A 4 -8.07 22.71 -2.92
CA ALA A 4 -7.68 22.13 -1.64
C ALA A 4 -7.87 20.60 -1.61
N ASP A 5 -8.97 20.10 -2.17
CA ASP A 5 -9.24 18.66 -2.23
C ASP A 5 -8.21 17.95 -3.10
N SER A 6 -7.89 18.52 -4.27
CA SER A 6 -6.87 17.94 -5.16
C SER A 6 -5.50 17.92 -4.51
N SER A 7 -5.15 18.99 -3.77
CA SER A 7 -3.87 19.07 -3.05
C SER A 7 -3.79 18.02 -1.96
N TRP A 8 -4.88 17.79 -1.22
CA TRP A 8 -4.92 16.78 -0.17
C TRP A 8 -4.78 15.38 -0.73
N ASP A 9 -5.48 15.09 -1.84
CA ASP A 9 -5.38 13.80 -2.51
C ASP A 9 -3.97 13.53 -3.03
N ALA A 10 -3.31 14.56 -3.57
CA ALA A 10 -1.92 14.45 -4.03
C ALA A 10 -0.98 14.14 -2.87
N ARG A 11 -1.16 14.80 -1.72
CA ARG A 11 -0.35 14.55 -0.53
C ARG A 11 -0.56 13.13 -0.01
N ARG A 12 -1.80 12.67 -0.02
CA ARG A 12 -2.14 11.30 0.39
C ARG A 12 -1.44 10.28 -0.51
N ALA A 13 -1.46 10.50 -1.81
CA ALA A 13 -0.79 9.62 -2.77
C ALA A 13 0.72 9.59 -2.54
N VAL A 14 1.35 10.75 -2.34
CA VAL A 14 2.78 10.82 -2.03
C VAL A 14 3.10 10.06 -0.74
N ALA A 15 2.28 10.24 0.29
CA ALA A 15 2.46 9.53 1.55
C ALA A 15 2.34 8.02 1.38
N ALA A 16 1.39 7.57 0.55
CA ALA A 16 1.20 6.14 0.27
C ALA A 16 2.43 5.53 -0.41
N PHE A 17 2.97 6.19 -1.42
CA PHE A 17 4.20 5.73 -2.09
C PHE A 17 5.39 5.76 -1.14
N ALA A 18 5.50 6.81 -0.32
CA ALA A 18 6.58 6.91 0.67
C ALA A 18 6.51 5.81 1.71
N LEU A 19 5.29 5.42 2.12
CA LEU A 19 5.10 4.30 3.04
C LEU A 19 5.58 2.99 2.43
N ILE A 20 5.24 2.73 1.17
CA ILE A 20 5.68 1.52 0.47
C ILE A 20 7.21 1.51 0.35
N GLN A 21 7.80 2.66 0.01
CA GLN A 21 9.25 2.80 -0.08
C GLN A 21 9.92 2.50 1.27
N ALA A 22 9.40 3.07 2.35
CA ALA A 22 9.94 2.84 3.70
C ALA A 22 9.84 1.37 4.08
N ALA A 23 8.69 0.74 3.82
CA ALA A 23 8.48 -0.67 4.11
C ALA A 23 9.44 -1.56 3.31
N THR A 24 9.65 -1.24 2.03
CA THR A 24 10.56 -1.97 1.16
C THR A 24 12.00 -1.87 1.67
N ALA A 25 12.39 -0.70 2.17
CA ALA A 25 13.72 -0.46 2.73
C ALA A 25 13.85 -0.96 4.19
N ARG A 26 12.76 -1.49 4.76
CA ARG A 26 12.68 -1.90 6.17
C ARG A 26 12.96 -0.75 7.13
N ASP A 27 12.67 0.46 6.71
CA ASP A 27 12.76 1.66 7.54
C ASP A 27 11.45 1.83 8.32
N MET A 28 11.33 1.11 9.41
CA MET A 28 10.11 1.08 10.21
C MET A 28 9.88 2.38 10.98
N TYR A 29 10.94 3.13 11.24
CA TYR A 29 10.79 4.45 11.87
C TYR A 29 9.99 5.40 10.97
N THR A 30 10.41 5.53 9.72
CA THR A 30 9.70 6.37 8.73
C THR A 30 8.29 5.84 8.46
N ALA A 31 8.14 4.52 8.33
CA ALA A 31 6.84 3.90 8.10
C ALA A 31 5.86 4.23 9.23
N ARG A 32 6.29 4.14 10.49
CA ARG A 32 5.45 4.46 11.65
C ARG A 32 5.06 5.93 11.70
N LYS A 33 5.97 6.82 11.31
CA LYS A 33 5.65 8.26 11.25
C LYS A 33 4.55 8.54 10.22
N ILE A 34 4.64 7.92 9.05
CA ILE A 34 3.64 8.08 8.00
C ILE A 34 2.30 7.53 8.48
N LEU A 35 2.30 6.33 9.03
CA LEU A 35 1.07 5.70 9.55
C LEU A 35 0.45 6.53 10.67
N GLY A 36 1.26 7.06 11.57
CA GLY A 36 0.77 7.88 12.68
C GLY A 36 0.12 9.19 12.23
N HIS A 37 0.50 9.69 11.07
CA HIS A 37 -0.10 10.90 10.52
C HIS A 37 -1.31 10.63 9.62
N TRP A 38 -1.26 9.57 8.82
CA TRP A 38 -2.26 9.33 7.76
C TRP A 38 -3.25 8.22 8.07
N ALA A 39 -2.84 7.19 8.80
CA ALA A 39 -3.67 6.01 9.05
C ALA A 39 -4.40 6.10 10.39
N VAL A 40 -4.90 7.28 10.72
CA VAL A 40 -5.59 7.53 11.98
C VAL A 40 -6.90 8.27 11.71
N GLY A 41 -7.86 8.10 12.60
CA GLY A 41 -9.12 8.82 12.54
C GLY A 41 -10.00 8.35 11.37
N PRO A 42 -10.95 9.20 10.93
CA PRO A 42 -11.93 8.82 9.90
C PRO A 42 -11.33 8.61 8.52
N ASP A 43 -10.11 9.10 8.26
CA ASP A 43 -9.46 8.97 6.95
C ASP A 43 -8.60 7.72 6.82
N ALA A 44 -8.49 6.91 7.88
CA ALA A 44 -7.63 5.73 7.88
C ALA A 44 -7.97 4.75 6.75
N ALA A 45 -9.26 4.48 6.54
CA ALA A 45 -9.70 3.56 5.49
C ALA A 45 -9.38 4.11 4.09
N THR A 46 -9.55 5.42 3.89
CA THR A 46 -9.21 6.07 2.63
C THR A 46 -7.72 5.98 2.35
N PHE A 47 -6.89 6.19 3.36
CA PHE A 47 -5.45 6.05 3.21
C PHE A 47 -5.06 4.61 2.87
N ALA A 48 -5.66 3.62 3.54
CA ALA A 48 -5.42 2.22 3.24
C ALA A 48 -5.75 1.88 1.78
N GLY A 49 -6.87 2.39 1.26
CA GLY A 49 -7.24 2.23 -0.14
C GLY A 49 -6.22 2.87 -1.08
N THR A 50 -5.70 4.03 -0.72
CA THR A 50 -4.68 4.71 -1.52
C THR A 50 -3.38 3.91 -1.54
N VAL A 51 -2.98 3.34 -0.41
CA VAL A 51 -1.79 2.47 -0.34
C VAL A 51 -1.97 1.23 -1.23
N ALA A 52 -3.14 0.61 -1.18
CA ALA A 52 -3.43 -0.55 -2.02
C ALA A 52 -3.36 -0.20 -3.51
N ALA A 53 -3.93 0.94 -3.90
CA ALA A 53 -3.87 1.42 -5.29
C ALA A 53 -2.42 1.70 -5.72
N ALA A 54 -1.63 2.32 -4.85
CA ALA A 54 -0.22 2.61 -5.12
C ALA A 54 0.58 1.32 -5.31
N ALA A 55 0.34 0.31 -4.47
CA ALA A 55 0.99 -1.00 -4.61
C ALA A 55 0.64 -1.65 -5.95
N GLY A 56 -0.61 -1.57 -6.37
CA GLY A 56 -1.04 -2.09 -7.67
C GLY A 56 -0.35 -1.41 -8.84
N VAL A 57 -0.18 -0.09 -8.77
CA VAL A 57 0.55 0.68 -9.80
C VAL A 57 1.99 0.20 -9.88
N ILE A 58 2.65 0.05 -8.74
CA ILE A 58 4.05 -0.40 -8.69
C ILE A 58 4.18 -1.79 -9.30
N LEU A 59 3.33 -2.74 -8.91
CA LEU A 59 3.38 -4.11 -9.42
C LEU A 59 3.20 -4.14 -10.94
N ARG A 60 2.25 -3.35 -11.47
CA ARG A 60 2.04 -3.29 -12.91
C ARG A 60 3.25 -2.72 -13.64
N ARG A 61 3.86 -1.68 -13.09
CA ARG A 61 5.07 -1.08 -13.68
C ARG A 61 6.24 -2.06 -13.69
N MET A 62 6.41 -2.83 -12.62
CA MET A 62 7.46 -3.83 -12.53
C MET A 62 7.27 -4.96 -13.54
N ASN A 63 6.05 -5.16 -14.03
CA ASN A 63 5.71 -6.19 -14.99
C ASN A 63 5.35 -5.59 -16.36
N ALA A 64 5.93 -4.45 -16.71
CA ALA A 64 5.80 -3.78 -18.00
C ALA A 64 4.34 -3.48 -18.39
N GLY A 65 3.48 -3.23 -17.41
CA GLY A 65 2.07 -2.97 -17.62
C GLY A 65 1.21 -4.22 -17.82
N ASP A 66 1.80 -5.41 -17.76
CA ASP A 66 1.08 -6.66 -17.89
C ASP A 66 0.30 -6.97 -16.62
N ARG A 67 -1.01 -6.80 -16.67
CA ARG A 67 -1.90 -7.03 -15.54
C ARG A 67 -1.84 -8.47 -15.03
N ASP A 68 -1.82 -9.44 -15.94
CA ASP A 68 -1.84 -10.85 -15.56
C ASP A 68 -0.54 -11.27 -14.88
N ALA A 69 0.60 -10.76 -15.36
CA ALA A 69 1.89 -11.00 -14.74
C ALA A 69 1.94 -10.37 -13.34
N ALA A 70 1.42 -9.16 -13.18
CA ALA A 70 1.34 -8.49 -11.88
C ALA A 70 0.46 -9.25 -10.89
N LEU A 71 -0.66 -9.78 -11.37
CA LEU A 71 -1.56 -10.60 -10.54
C LEU A 71 -0.88 -11.88 -10.06
N ARG A 72 -0.08 -12.53 -10.94
CA ARG A 72 0.68 -13.71 -10.55
C ARG A 72 1.68 -13.42 -9.44
N VAL A 73 2.37 -12.28 -9.52
CA VAL A 73 3.30 -11.86 -8.46
C VAL A 73 2.57 -11.65 -7.14
N ALA A 74 1.41 -10.99 -7.19
CA ALA A 74 0.61 -10.77 -5.99
C ALA A 74 0.08 -12.09 -5.40
N ASP A 75 -0.36 -13.01 -6.25
CA ASP A 75 -0.82 -14.32 -5.81
C ASP A 75 0.30 -15.12 -5.15
N ASP A 76 1.49 -15.10 -5.73
CA ASP A 76 2.66 -15.78 -5.16
C ASP A 76 3.02 -15.19 -3.80
N ALA A 77 2.98 -13.87 -3.68
CA ALA A 77 3.24 -13.19 -2.41
C ALA A 77 2.20 -13.57 -1.35
N LEU A 78 0.94 -13.65 -1.75
CA LEU A 78 -0.13 -14.07 -0.84
C LEU A 78 0.07 -15.52 -0.39
N ASP A 79 0.43 -16.41 -1.29
CA ASP A 79 0.70 -17.80 -0.97
C ASP A 79 1.82 -17.94 0.06
N VAL A 80 2.90 -17.17 -0.10
CA VAL A 80 4.01 -17.14 0.86
C VAL A 80 3.52 -16.62 2.21
N ALA A 81 2.74 -15.55 2.22
CA ALA A 81 2.19 -14.99 3.46
C ALA A 81 1.29 -16.00 4.19
N LEU A 82 0.48 -16.73 3.45
CA LEU A 82 -0.39 -17.77 4.03
C LEU A 82 0.41 -18.92 4.61
N LEU A 83 1.52 -19.30 3.99
CA LEU A 83 2.41 -20.33 4.53
C LEU A 83 3.04 -19.89 5.85
N VAL A 84 3.45 -18.62 5.95
CA VAL A 84 4.10 -18.09 7.15
C VAL A 84 3.10 -17.85 8.27
N GLN A 85 1.98 -17.19 7.96
CA GLN A 85 0.96 -16.82 8.95
C GLN A 85 -0.07 -17.93 9.18
N GLY A 86 -0.33 -18.72 8.14
CA GLY A 86 -1.17 -19.90 8.24
C GLY A 86 -2.57 -19.62 8.78
N PRO A 87 -2.99 -20.40 9.81
CA PRO A 87 -4.34 -20.28 10.35
C PRO A 87 -4.67 -18.91 10.93
N ALA A 88 -3.68 -18.12 11.36
CA ALA A 88 -3.92 -16.81 11.96
C ALA A 88 -4.60 -15.84 10.98
N ILE A 89 -4.19 -15.85 9.71
CA ILE A 89 -4.83 -15.02 8.69
C ILE A 89 -6.25 -15.50 8.42
N ARG A 90 -6.46 -16.82 8.36
CA ARG A 90 -7.78 -17.38 8.08
C ARG A 90 -8.77 -17.17 9.22
N ALA A 91 -8.27 -17.10 10.44
CA ALA A 91 -9.10 -16.89 11.61
C ALA A 91 -9.52 -15.42 11.76
N ALA A 92 -8.79 -14.51 11.17
CA ALA A 92 -9.12 -13.09 11.19
C ALA A 92 -10.24 -12.77 10.20
#